data_ee94751916ca921bea160499abe33a66
#
_entry.id   ee94751916ca921bea160499abe33a66
#
_cell.length_a   1.000
_cell.length_b   1.000
_cell.length_c   1.000
_cell.angle_alpha   90.00
_cell.angle_beta   90.00
_cell.angle_gamma   90.00
#
_symmetry.space_group_name_H-M   'P 1'
#
loop_
_entity.id
_entity.type
_entity.pdbx_description
1 polymer ?
#
loop_
_entity_poly.entity_id
_entity_poly.type
_entity_poly.pdbx_seq_one_letter_code
_entity_poly.pdbx_strand_id
1 'polypeptide(L)'
;MTRRALCFLLAFLFVPFILAKEKSAFPTFIVNAKYVLVTTYFGDNLADSRVPPADRQAVIAVQDAIRDWGRYSLVYERKNAELIMLVRKGRTAETRDGIDIHAGSDRSPSLGKVTDADGGDPQDMLAIYNASLGTDTAPLWRDRMPAGLTAPKVKLVHELRAKVEAAAKNP
;
A
#
# COMPACT_ATOMS: atom_id res chain seq x y z
N MET A 1 28.18 72.41 -13.87
CA MET A 1 28.11 71.11 -14.62
C MET A 1 27.88 69.99 -13.63
N THR A 2 26.64 69.60 -13.38
CA THR A 2 26.24 68.65 -12.37
C THR A 2 25.90 67.33 -13.02
N ARG A 3 26.76 66.34 -12.81
CA ARG A 3 26.52 64.94 -13.24
C ARG A 3 25.60 64.29 -12.20
N ARG A 4 24.32 64.08 -12.57
CA ARG A 4 23.38 63.30 -11.78
C ARG A 4 23.59 61.85 -12.10
N ALA A 5 24.18 61.09 -11.17
CA ALA A 5 24.25 59.64 -11.21
C ALA A 5 22.87 59.06 -10.89
N LEU A 6 22.29 58.41 -11.86
CA LEU A 6 21.03 57.70 -11.74
C LEU A 6 21.33 56.30 -11.21
N CYS A 7 21.18 56.09 -9.89
CA CYS A 7 21.23 54.76 -9.28
C CYS A 7 19.93 54.03 -9.57
N PHE A 8 19.97 53.09 -10.54
CA PHE A 8 18.92 52.11 -10.72
C PHE A 8 18.97 51.10 -9.58
N LEU A 9 18.06 51.23 -8.63
CA LEU A 9 17.83 50.28 -7.56
C LEU A 9 17.04 49.11 -8.15
N LEU A 10 17.76 48.04 -8.55
CA LEU A 10 17.17 46.81 -9.00
C LEU A 10 16.65 46.08 -7.74
N ALA A 11 15.42 46.34 -7.38
CA ALA A 11 14.71 45.56 -6.38
C ALA A 11 14.42 44.17 -6.95
N PHE A 12 15.29 43.21 -6.66
CA PHE A 12 15.06 41.80 -6.89
C PHE A 12 13.87 41.35 -6.01
N LEU A 13 12.69 41.29 -6.59
CA LEU A 13 11.51 40.64 -6.02
C LEU A 13 11.81 39.14 -5.90
N PHE A 14 12.36 38.76 -4.76
CA PHE A 14 12.39 37.38 -4.31
C PHE A 14 10.95 36.98 -4.04
N VAL A 15 10.27 36.42 -5.05
CA VAL A 15 9.00 35.70 -4.86
C VAL A 15 9.40 34.33 -4.26
N PRO A 16 9.08 34.08 -2.99
CA PRO A 16 9.26 32.73 -2.45
C PRO A 16 8.30 31.82 -3.22
N PHE A 17 8.84 30.97 -4.09
CA PHE A 17 8.11 29.83 -4.63
C PHE A 17 7.77 28.94 -3.44
N ILE A 18 6.63 29.20 -2.81
CA ILE A 18 6.01 28.27 -1.88
C ILE A 18 5.59 27.09 -2.76
N LEU A 19 6.45 26.08 -2.84
CA LEU A 19 6.10 24.74 -3.27
C LEU A 19 5.06 24.23 -2.25
N ALA A 20 3.82 24.64 -2.41
CA ALA A 20 2.69 24.00 -1.78
C ALA A 20 2.73 22.56 -2.27
N LYS A 21 3.24 21.64 -1.42
CA LYS A 21 3.14 20.21 -1.63
C LYS A 21 1.65 19.94 -1.75
N GLU A 22 1.15 19.84 -2.97
CA GLU A 22 -0.24 19.47 -3.22
C GLU A 22 -0.51 18.21 -2.44
N LYS A 23 -1.36 18.34 -1.42
CA LYS A 23 -1.83 17.21 -0.64
C LYS A 23 -2.66 16.40 -1.62
N SER A 24 -2.05 15.37 -2.20
CA SER A 24 -2.71 14.49 -3.17
C SER A 24 -4.09 14.16 -2.64
N ALA A 25 -5.12 14.61 -3.37
CA ALA A 25 -6.50 14.35 -2.99
C ALA A 25 -6.70 12.83 -2.91
N PHE A 26 -7.45 12.38 -1.92
CA PHE A 26 -7.74 10.95 -1.78
C PHE A 26 -8.54 10.46 -3.00
N PRO A 27 -8.20 9.31 -3.60
CA PRO A 27 -8.80 8.87 -4.87
C PRO A 27 -10.32 8.73 -4.78
N THR A 28 -11.05 9.52 -5.56
CA THR A 28 -12.53 9.51 -5.60
C THR A 28 -13.09 8.15 -6.00
N PHE A 29 -12.34 7.37 -6.79
CA PHE A 29 -12.74 6.02 -7.16
C PHE A 29 -12.92 5.12 -5.93
N ILE A 30 -12.03 5.20 -4.93
CA ILE A 30 -12.18 4.46 -3.66
C ILE A 30 -13.43 4.92 -2.91
N VAL A 31 -13.69 6.24 -2.92
CA VAL A 31 -14.86 6.82 -2.22
C VAL A 31 -16.17 6.35 -2.84
N ASN A 32 -16.24 6.19 -4.17
CA ASN A 32 -17.47 5.88 -4.89
C ASN A 32 -17.73 4.38 -5.09
N ALA A 33 -16.73 3.55 -4.92
CA ALA A 33 -16.85 2.11 -5.08
C ALA A 33 -17.81 1.48 -4.07
N LYS A 34 -18.44 0.38 -4.46
CA LYS A 34 -19.39 -0.41 -3.65
C LYS A 34 -18.89 -1.81 -3.37
N TYR A 35 -18.23 -2.45 -4.34
CA TYR A 35 -17.86 -3.86 -4.29
C TYR A 35 -16.36 -4.04 -4.12
N VAL A 36 -15.96 -4.79 -3.10
CA VAL A 36 -14.55 -4.99 -2.79
C VAL A 36 -14.22 -6.47 -2.63
N LEU A 37 -13.13 -6.89 -3.26
CA LEU A 37 -12.48 -8.18 -3.02
C LEU A 37 -11.30 -7.97 -2.07
N VAL A 38 -11.25 -8.74 -0.99
CA VAL A 38 -10.07 -8.78 -0.10
C VAL A 38 -9.28 -10.04 -0.39
N THR A 39 -8.02 -9.89 -0.74
CA THR A 39 -7.15 -10.97 -1.18
C THR A 39 -5.72 -10.83 -0.68
N THR A 40 -4.88 -11.83 -0.92
CA THR A 40 -3.46 -11.82 -0.59
C THR A 40 -2.60 -11.59 -1.83
N TYR A 41 -1.31 -11.33 -1.62
CA TYR A 41 -0.32 -11.27 -2.70
C TYR A 41 -0.18 -12.59 -3.48
N PHE A 42 -0.58 -13.71 -2.88
CA PHE A 42 -0.51 -15.04 -3.49
C PHE A 42 -1.74 -15.40 -4.32
N GLY A 43 -2.72 -14.51 -4.43
CA GLY A 43 -3.94 -14.68 -5.21
C GLY A 43 -5.20 -14.80 -4.37
N ASP A 44 -6.32 -15.05 -5.07
CA ASP A 44 -7.66 -14.97 -4.49
C ASP A 44 -8.07 -16.26 -3.75
N ASN A 45 -7.36 -17.37 -3.99
CA ASN A 45 -7.63 -18.64 -3.33
C ASN A 45 -6.90 -18.74 -1.99
N LEU A 46 -7.58 -18.46 -0.90
CA LEU A 46 -7.02 -18.54 0.45
C LEU A 46 -6.70 -19.98 0.90
N ALA A 47 -7.23 -21.01 0.21
CA ALA A 47 -6.91 -22.41 0.49
C ALA A 47 -5.59 -22.85 -0.16
N ASP A 48 -5.00 -22.03 -1.03
CA ASP A 48 -3.70 -22.31 -1.63
C ASP A 48 -2.63 -22.47 -0.54
N SER A 49 -1.85 -23.54 -0.59
CA SER A 49 -0.79 -23.85 0.37
C SER A 49 0.33 -22.79 0.39
N ARG A 50 0.49 -22.02 -0.69
CA ARG A 50 1.43 -20.91 -0.78
C ARG A 50 1.04 -19.71 0.07
N VAL A 51 -0.27 -19.57 0.40
CA VAL A 51 -0.74 -18.47 1.24
C VAL A 51 -0.34 -18.74 2.69
N PRO A 52 0.48 -17.91 3.32
CA PRO A 52 0.86 -18.08 4.71
C PRO A 52 -0.35 -18.01 5.64
N PRO A 53 -0.37 -18.79 6.74
CA PRO A 53 -1.47 -18.76 7.70
C PRO A 53 -1.75 -17.37 8.27
N ALA A 54 -0.70 -16.57 8.51
CA ALA A 54 -0.84 -15.21 9.01
C ALA A 54 -1.56 -14.28 8.02
N ASP A 55 -1.31 -14.43 6.70
CA ASP A 55 -1.99 -13.65 5.67
C ASP A 55 -3.47 -14.06 5.57
N ARG A 56 -3.79 -15.36 5.69
CA ARG A 56 -5.18 -15.83 5.74
C ARG A 56 -5.96 -15.20 6.91
N GLN A 57 -5.37 -15.22 8.09
CA GLN A 57 -5.98 -14.59 9.28
C GLN A 57 -6.15 -13.09 9.09
N ALA A 58 -5.17 -12.40 8.48
CA ALA A 58 -5.26 -10.98 8.19
C ALA A 58 -6.37 -10.66 7.19
N VAL A 59 -6.56 -11.50 6.13
CA VAL A 59 -7.67 -11.34 5.19
C VAL A 59 -9.01 -11.44 5.92
N ILE A 60 -9.20 -12.46 6.77
CA ILE A 60 -10.43 -12.63 7.55
C ILE A 60 -10.66 -11.40 8.44
N ALA A 61 -9.65 -10.94 9.16
CA ALA A 61 -9.76 -9.76 10.01
C ALA A 61 -10.14 -8.48 9.24
N VAL A 62 -9.57 -8.29 8.04
CA VAL A 62 -9.93 -7.17 7.15
C VAL A 62 -11.36 -7.32 6.65
N GLN A 63 -11.78 -8.52 6.23
CA GLN A 63 -13.16 -8.77 5.78
C GLN A 63 -14.17 -8.45 6.88
N ASP A 64 -13.90 -8.86 8.12
CA ASP A 64 -14.77 -8.56 9.26
C ASP A 64 -14.82 -7.05 9.52
N ALA A 65 -13.69 -6.37 9.55
CA ALA A 65 -13.64 -4.92 9.73
C ALA A 65 -14.37 -4.14 8.60
N ILE A 66 -14.34 -4.63 7.36
CA ILE A 66 -15.09 -4.04 6.24
C ILE A 66 -16.60 -4.28 6.39
N ARG A 67 -17.03 -5.47 6.84
CA ARG A 67 -18.45 -5.73 7.15
C ARG A 67 -18.96 -4.83 8.26
N ASP A 68 -18.19 -4.70 9.34
CA ASP A 68 -18.54 -3.84 10.48
C ASP A 68 -18.62 -2.36 10.10
N TRP A 69 -17.78 -1.94 9.14
CA TRP A 69 -17.86 -0.58 8.61
C TRP A 69 -19.13 -0.36 7.78
N GLY A 70 -19.57 -1.36 7.03
CA GLY A 70 -20.82 -1.34 6.26
C GLY A 70 -20.82 -0.44 5.03
N ARG A 71 -19.66 0.11 4.64
CA ARG A 71 -19.55 0.98 3.46
C ARG A 71 -19.43 0.19 2.16
N TYR A 72 -18.69 -0.90 2.19
CA TYR A 72 -18.42 -1.76 1.03
C TYR A 72 -19.11 -3.10 1.17
N SER A 73 -19.56 -3.65 0.05
CA SER A 73 -20.05 -5.01 -0.05
C SER A 73 -18.91 -5.94 -0.46
N LEU A 74 -18.64 -6.97 0.34
CA LEU A 74 -17.62 -7.96 0.02
C LEU A 74 -18.07 -8.84 -1.13
N VAL A 75 -17.18 -9.05 -2.07
CA VAL A 75 -17.32 -10.05 -3.14
C VAL A 75 -16.14 -11.01 -3.11
N TYR A 76 -16.34 -12.23 -3.64
CA TYR A 76 -15.34 -13.31 -3.59
C TYR A 76 -14.76 -13.63 -4.96
N GLU A 77 -15.26 -13.01 -6.01
CA GLU A 77 -14.79 -13.18 -7.37
C GLU A 77 -14.29 -11.83 -7.91
N ARG A 78 -13.11 -11.82 -8.49
CA ARG A 78 -12.46 -10.62 -9.03
C ARG A 78 -13.32 -9.90 -10.06
N LYS A 79 -14.04 -10.64 -10.91
CA LYS A 79 -14.93 -10.06 -11.95
C LYS A 79 -16.09 -9.22 -11.39
N ASN A 80 -16.46 -9.45 -10.13
CA ASN A 80 -17.57 -8.76 -9.45
C ASN A 80 -17.05 -7.60 -8.58
N ALA A 81 -15.73 -7.40 -8.49
CA ALA A 81 -15.11 -6.37 -7.67
C ALA A 81 -14.88 -5.10 -8.46
N GLU A 82 -15.06 -3.95 -7.83
CA GLU A 82 -14.60 -2.64 -8.29
C GLU A 82 -13.22 -2.32 -7.71
N LEU A 83 -13.00 -2.74 -6.46
CA LEU A 83 -11.73 -2.58 -5.77
C LEU A 83 -11.14 -3.94 -5.36
N ILE A 84 -9.83 -4.04 -5.41
CA ILE A 84 -9.08 -5.14 -4.81
C ILE A 84 -8.31 -4.58 -3.63
N MET A 85 -8.58 -5.11 -2.43
CA MET A 85 -7.80 -4.87 -1.22
C MET A 85 -6.80 -5.99 -1.05
N LEU A 86 -5.53 -5.66 -1.30
CA LEU A 86 -4.43 -6.61 -1.18
C LEU A 86 -3.82 -6.51 0.21
N VAL A 87 -3.81 -7.63 0.91
CA VAL A 87 -3.36 -7.79 2.29
C VAL A 87 -2.03 -8.52 2.32
N ARG A 88 -1.07 -8.01 3.09
CA ARG A 88 0.19 -8.68 3.37
C ARG A 88 0.55 -8.49 4.84
N LYS A 89 0.70 -9.58 5.56
CA LYS A 89 1.20 -9.57 6.94
C LYS A 89 2.70 -9.30 6.93
N GLY A 90 3.15 -8.40 7.80
CA GLY A 90 4.57 -8.13 8.00
C GLY A 90 5.28 -9.38 8.51
N ARG A 91 6.45 -9.64 7.98
CA ARG A 91 7.32 -10.76 8.38
C ARG A 91 8.66 -10.21 8.76
N THR A 92 9.22 -10.71 9.85
CA THR A 92 10.66 -10.65 10.08
C THR A 92 11.34 -11.46 8.99
N ALA A 93 12.48 -10.98 8.50
CA ALA A 93 13.28 -11.73 7.56
C ALA A 93 13.61 -13.11 8.16
N GLU A 94 12.89 -14.15 7.73
CA GLU A 94 13.27 -15.50 8.03
C GLU A 94 14.43 -15.86 7.12
N THR A 95 15.59 -16.14 7.73
CA THR A 95 16.72 -16.73 7.01
C THR A 95 16.30 -18.13 6.57
N ARG A 96 15.94 -18.28 5.30
CA ARG A 96 15.80 -19.61 4.72
C ARG A 96 17.20 -20.08 4.32
N ASP A 97 17.66 -21.16 4.91
CA ASP A 97 18.80 -21.91 4.40
C ASP A 97 18.34 -22.58 3.10
N GLY A 98 18.46 -21.87 2.00
CA GLY A 98 18.15 -22.35 0.65
C GLY A 98 19.43 -22.78 -0.04
N ILE A 99 19.42 -23.97 -0.63
CA ILE A 99 20.48 -24.39 -1.56
C ILE A 99 20.20 -23.68 -2.88
N ASP A 100 21.03 -22.68 -3.21
CA ASP A 100 21.01 -22.03 -4.53
C ASP A 100 21.64 -22.99 -5.54
N ILE A 101 20.82 -23.69 -6.30
CA ILE A 101 21.29 -24.51 -7.43
C ILE A 101 21.44 -23.58 -8.64
N HIS A 102 22.60 -22.97 -8.79
CA HIS A 102 22.97 -22.30 -10.02
C HIS A 102 23.34 -23.40 -11.06
N ALA A 103 22.43 -23.66 -11.98
CA ALA A 103 22.70 -24.47 -13.17
C ALA A 103 23.59 -23.67 -14.12
N GLY A 104 24.90 -23.79 -13.98
CA GLY A 104 25.87 -23.21 -14.92
C GLY A 104 27.27 -23.10 -14.33
N SER A 105 28.14 -24.02 -14.78
CA SER A 105 29.62 -24.01 -14.76
C SER A 105 30.36 -23.92 -13.44
N ASP A 106 31.05 -25.03 -13.13
CA ASP A 106 32.34 -25.14 -12.41
C ASP A 106 32.58 -24.36 -11.11
N ARG A 107 31.57 -24.21 -10.22
CA ARG A 107 31.83 -23.80 -8.85
C ARG A 107 31.03 -24.65 -7.87
N SER A 108 31.70 -25.13 -6.85
CA SER A 108 31.12 -25.85 -5.72
C SER A 108 29.89 -25.11 -5.18
N PRO A 109 28.81 -25.82 -4.78
CA PRO A 109 27.63 -25.18 -4.22
C PRO A 109 28.04 -24.45 -2.94
N SER A 110 28.00 -23.13 -2.97
CA SER A 110 28.12 -22.33 -1.75
C SER A 110 26.75 -22.26 -1.10
N LEU A 111 26.66 -22.61 0.18
CA LEU A 111 25.48 -22.27 0.99
C LEU A 111 25.39 -20.75 1.05
N GLY A 112 24.65 -20.18 0.12
CA GLY A 112 24.32 -18.77 0.09
C GLY A 112 23.14 -18.53 1.02
N LYS A 113 23.35 -17.70 2.03
CA LYS A 113 22.28 -17.20 2.89
C LYS A 113 21.45 -16.22 2.07
N VAL A 114 20.32 -16.67 1.52
CA VAL A 114 19.36 -15.75 0.86
C VAL A 114 18.66 -15.00 1.98
N THR A 115 19.12 -13.79 2.23
CA THR A 115 18.44 -12.85 3.11
C THR A 115 17.46 -12.07 2.25
N ASP A 116 16.18 -12.36 2.32
CA ASP A 116 15.15 -11.41 1.92
C ASP A 116 15.19 -10.24 2.92
N ALA A 117 16.19 -9.38 2.71
CA ALA A 117 16.47 -8.25 3.58
C ALA A 117 15.45 -7.13 3.33
N ASP A 118 14.28 -7.26 3.88
CA ASP A 118 13.53 -6.10 4.37
C ASP A 118 13.92 -5.94 5.85
N GLY A 119 15.13 -5.41 6.09
CA GLY A 119 15.75 -5.29 7.42
C GLY A 119 15.11 -4.23 8.33
N GLY A 120 13.81 -3.98 8.18
CA GLY A 120 13.00 -3.12 9.02
C GLY A 120 12.06 -3.91 9.94
N ASP A 121 11.45 -3.23 10.90
CA ASP A 121 10.36 -3.80 11.69
C ASP A 121 9.28 -4.38 10.79
N PRO A 122 8.73 -5.57 11.11
CA PRO A 122 7.72 -6.22 10.30
C PRO A 122 6.47 -5.34 10.21
N GLN A 123 6.21 -4.80 9.03
CA GLN A 123 5.06 -3.95 8.79
C GLN A 123 3.98 -4.69 7.99
N ASP A 124 2.78 -4.69 8.54
CA ASP A 124 1.59 -5.10 7.82
C ASP A 124 1.28 -4.08 6.72
N MET A 125 0.78 -4.55 5.59
CA MET A 125 0.43 -3.70 4.45
C MET A 125 -1.00 -3.94 3.99
N LEU A 126 -1.71 -2.85 3.73
CA LEU A 126 -2.97 -2.83 3.01
C LEU A 126 -2.82 -1.94 1.78
N ALA A 127 -3.09 -2.48 0.60
CA ALA A 127 -3.05 -1.74 -0.66
C ALA A 127 -4.37 -1.90 -1.42
N ILE A 128 -4.83 -0.83 -2.05
CA ILE A 128 -6.10 -0.79 -2.79
C ILE A 128 -5.82 -0.54 -4.25
N TYR A 129 -6.38 -1.38 -5.10
CA TYR A 129 -6.24 -1.32 -6.54
C TYR A 129 -7.62 -1.20 -7.21
N ASN A 130 -7.62 -0.65 -8.41
CA ASN A 130 -8.76 -0.75 -9.30
C ASN A 130 -8.83 -2.18 -9.85
N ALA A 131 -9.96 -2.88 -9.65
CA ALA A 131 -10.10 -4.27 -10.07
C ALA A 131 -9.99 -4.45 -11.59
N SER A 132 -10.42 -3.45 -12.38
CA SER A 132 -10.34 -3.51 -13.84
C SER A 132 -8.90 -3.40 -14.38
N LEU A 133 -7.99 -2.76 -13.63
CA LEU A 133 -6.58 -2.60 -14.00
C LEU A 133 -5.69 -3.70 -13.41
N GLY A 134 -6.18 -4.43 -12.42
CA GLY A 134 -5.44 -5.48 -11.73
C GLY A 134 -4.40 -4.96 -10.73
N THR A 135 -3.70 -5.89 -10.11
CA THR A 135 -2.70 -5.62 -9.06
C THR A 135 -1.29 -5.36 -9.57
N ASP A 136 -1.07 -5.49 -10.89
CA ASP A 136 0.23 -5.22 -11.54
C ASP A 136 0.46 -3.72 -11.82
N THR A 137 -0.55 -2.90 -11.52
CA THR A 137 -0.49 -1.44 -11.62
C THR A 137 -0.11 -0.80 -10.30
N ALA A 138 0.11 0.53 -10.32
CA ALA A 138 0.28 1.27 -9.08
C ALA A 138 -1.02 1.25 -8.25
N PRO A 139 -0.94 1.02 -6.92
CA PRO A 139 -2.11 1.07 -6.06
C PRO A 139 -2.71 2.47 -6.02
N LEU A 140 -4.03 2.55 -5.97
CA LEU A 140 -4.77 3.80 -5.73
C LEU A 140 -4.46 4.37 -4.35
N TRP A 141 -4.27 3.50 -3.37
CA TRP A 141 -3.85 3.82 -2.02
C TRP A 141 -3.09 2.66 -1.41
N ARG A 142 -2.10 2.95 -0.58
CA ARG A 142 -1.34 1.95 0.16
C ARG A 142 -0.87 2.55 1.47
N ASP A 143 -0.95 1.75 2.52
CA ASP A 143 -0.38 2.11 3.81
C ASP A 143 0.27 0.90 4.49
N ARG A 144 1.19 1.17 5.41
CA ARG A 144 1.95 0.17 6.15
C ARG A 144 2.08 0.59 7.60
N MET A 145 1.90 -0.34 8.51
CA MET A 145 2.18 -0.12 9.93
C MET A 145 2.42 -1.42 10.70
N PRO A 146 3.19 -1.38 11.80
CA PRO A 146 3.37 -2.53 12.68
C PRO A 146 2.01 -2.98 13.24
N ALA A 147 1.73 -4.29 13.19
CA ALA A 147 0.49 -4.90 13.68
C ALA A 147 -0.80 -4.24 13.14
N GLY A 148 -0.74 -3.64 11.94
CA GLY A 148 -1.85 -2.89 11.32
C GLY A 148 -3.04 -3.75 10.90
N LEU A 149 -2.83 -5.05 10.70
CA LEU A 149 -3.82 -6.03 10.27
C LEU A 149 -4.23 -7.01 11.39
N THR A 150 -3.92 -6.68 12.64
CA THR A 150 -4.19 -7.56 13.78
C THR A 150 -5.57 -7.29 14.36
N ALA A 151 -6.40 -8.35 14.48
CA ALA A 151 -7.69 -8.28 15.19
C ALA A 151 -7.49 -8.02 16.69
N PRO A 152 -8.49 -7.45 17.41
CA PRO A 152 -9.79 -7.01 16.90
C PRO A 152 -9.77 -5.63 16.25
N LYS A 153 -8.70 -4.84 16.41
CA LYS A 153 -8.57 -3.50 15.85
C LYS A 153 -7.65 -3.52 14.62
N VAL A 154 -8.24 -3.68 13.45
CA VAL A 154 -7.51 -3.61 12.19
C VAL A 154 -7.20 -2.14 11.86
N LYS A 155 -6.08 -1.64 12.40
CA LYS A 155 -5.69 -0.21 12.33
C LYS A 155 -5.63 0.32 10.90
N LEU A 156 -5.13 -0.47 9.94
CA LEU A 156 -5.06 -0.07 8.53
C LEU A 156 -6.45 0.15 7.92
N VAL A 157 -7.46 -0.62 8.33
CA VAL A 157 -8.85 -0.38 7.90
C VAL A 157 -9.42 0.88 8.56
N HIS A 158 -9.09 1.15 9.81
CA HIS A 158 -9.48 2.40 10.49
C HIS A 158 -8.88 3.63 9.81
N GLU A 159 -7.60 3.58 9.42
CA GLU A 159 -6.95 4.66 8.67
C GLU A 159 -7.59 4.88 7.30
N LEU A 160 -7.87 3.79 6.58
CA LEU A 160 -8.61 3.86 5.33
C LEU A 160 -9.97 4.52 5.52
N ARG A 161 -10.72 4.08 6.53
CA ARG A 161 -12.03 4.62 6.87
C ARG A 161 -11.97 6.12 7.12
N ALA A 162 -11.03 6.58 7.94
CA ALA A 162 -10.86 7.99 8.25
C ALA A 162 -10.60 8.83 6.98
N LYS A 163 -9.76 8.32 6.05
CA LYS A 163 -9.46 8.99 4.78
C LYS A 163 -10.66 9.04 3.84
N VAL A 164 -11.38 7.92 3.71
CA VAL A 164 -12.59 7.84 2.87
C VAL A 164 -13.70 8.76 3.39
N GLU A 165 -13.94 8.75 4.70
CA GLU A 165 -14.97 9.60 5.32
C GLU A 165 -14.61 11.09 5.23
N ALA A 166 -13.32 11.44 5.37
CA ALA A 166 -12.85 12.81 5.17
C ALA A 166 -13.03 13.27 3.71
N ALA A 167 -12.68 12.42 2.74
CA ALA A 167 -12.84 12.72 1.32
C ALA A 167 -14.32 12.80 0.90
N ALA A 168 -15.19 11.98 1.49
CA ALA A 168 -16.63 12.04 1.22
C ALA A 168 -17.30 13.32 1.73
N LYS A 169 -16.72 14.00 2.73
CA LYS A 169 -17.22 15.28 3.26
C LYS A 169 -16.75 16.49 2.47
N ASN A 170 -15.65 16.35 1.71
CA ASN A 170 -15.05 17.42 0.93
C ASN A 170 -14.86 16.93 -0.52
N PRO A 171 -15.94 16.76 -1.28
CA PRO A 171 -15.92 16.21 -2.65
C PRO A 171 -15.22 17.13 -3.65
#